data_06d55175525fcc5968b05e22b511e776
#
_entry.id   06d55175525fcc5968b05e22b511e776
#
_cell.length_a   1.000
_cell.length_b   1.000
_cell.length_c   1.000
_cell.angle_alpha   90.00
_cell.angle_beta   90.00
_cell.angle_gamma   90.00
#
_symmetry.space_group_name_H-M   'P 1'
#
loop_
_entity.id
_entity.type
_entity.pdbx_description
1 polymer ?
#
loop_
_entity_poly.entity_id
_entity_poly.type
_entity_poly.pdbx_seq_one_letter_code
_entity_poly.pdbx_strand_id
1 'polypeptide(L)'
;MNGYLLKVVCILFVFIATSFIGPNEKQVFNFTLRNINGKNVSTQDYKNAKGFIIVFTCNHCPFAKLYTNRLNDLNTKYSNLNVPLLAINSMDTLLYEDETFELMQQKANKEKFNFPYLQDVTQSVGKQFDAKHTPMAFVIWKENNEWSIKYKGAIDDNGAHPKQATSYISIAIDQLLNGKSVSNSETQSFGCSIFYRK
;
A
#
# COMPACT_ATOMS: atom_id res chain seq x y z
N MET A 1 -23.28 -58.08 45.95
CA MET A 1 -23.93 -57.06 45.10
C MET A 1 -22.87 -55.98 44.85
N ASN A 2 -22.21 -56.05 43.71
CA ASN A 2 -21.03 -55.21 43.37
C ASN A 2 -21.51 -54.03 42.51
N GLY A 3 -21.35 -52.80 43.04
CA GLY A 3 -21.58 -51.57 42.29
C GLY A 3 -20.31 -51.15 41.62
N TYR A 4 -20.27 -51.21 40.29
CA TYR A 4 -19.16 -50.64 39.47
C TYR A 4 -19.36 -49.13 39.30
N LEU A 5 -18.47 -48.35 39.91
CA LEU A 5 -18.38 -46.90 39.76
C LEU A 5 -17.66 -46.56 38.44
N LEU A 6 -18.42 -46.17 37.44
CA LEU A 6 -17.88 -45.75 36.12
C LEU A 6 -17.25 -44.36 36.25
N LYS A 7 -15.94 -44.29 36.31
CA LYS A 7 -15.19 -42.99 36.24
C LYS A 7 -15.16 -42.48 34.80
N VAL A 8 -15.96 -41.48 34.49
CA VAL A 8 -15.87 -40.74 33.24
C VAL A 8 -14.67 -39.78 33.30
N VAL A 9 -13.63 -40.11 32.58
CA VAL A 9 -12.47 -39.23 32.41
C VAL A 9 -12.77 -38.28 31.25
N CYS A 10 -13.11 -37.01 31.57
CA CYS A 10 -13.21 -35.95 30.61
C CYS A 10 -11.78 -35.52 30.18
N ILE A 11 -11.35 -35.96 29.02
CA ILE A 11 -10.11 -35.46 28.39
C ILE A 11 -10.43 -34.09 27.79
N LEU A 12 -10.01 -33.01 28.44
CA LEU A 12 -10.01 -31.65 27.88
C LEU A 12 -8.94 -31.60 26.78
N PHE A 13 -9.36 -31.61 25.53
CA PHE A 13 -8.50 -31.25 24.41
C PHE A 13 -8.27 -29.72 24.44
N VAL A 14 -7.16 -29.31 25.02
CA VAL A 14 -6.67 -27.93 24.87
C VAL A 14 -6.13 -27.78 23.44
N PHE A 15 -6.93 -27.18 22.56
CA PHE A 15 -6.45 -26.72 21.27
C PHE A 15 -5.49 -25.55 21.50
N ILE A 16 -4.19 -25.84 21.53
CA ILE A 16 -3.17 -24.81 21.44
C ILE A 16 -3.22 -24.31 19.98
N ALA A 17 -3.87 -23.18 19.76
CA ALA A 17 -3.77 -22.45 18.51
C ALA A 17 -2.33 -21.96 18.39
N THR A 18 -1.49 -22.73 17.69
CA THR A 18 -0.19 -22.26 17.26
C THR A 18 -0.42 -21.14 16.25
N SER A 19 -0.26 -19.90 16.70
CA SER A 19 -0.17 -18.76 15.80
C SER A 19 1.00 -19.01 14.87
N PHE A 20 0.73 -19.34 13.62
CA PHE A 20 1.72 -19.35 12.56
C PHE A 20 2.18 -17.89 12.38
N ILE A 21 3.31 -17.54 12.98
CA ILE A 21 4.03 -16.32 12.63
C ILE A 21 4.54 -16.57 11.21
N GLY A 22 3.87 -15.97 10.23
CA GLY A 22 4.31 -15.96 8.84
C GLY A 22 5.69 -15.30 8.71
N PRO A 23 6.36 -15.43 7.55
CA PRO A 23 7.67 -14.84 7.33
C PRO A 23 7.61 -13.35 7.66
N ASN A 24 8.69 -12.85 8.26
CA ASN A 24 8.90 -11.55 8.88
C ASN A 24 8.35 -10.37 8.00
N GLU A 25 7.05 -10.15 8.04
CA GLU A 25 6.39 -9.09 7.26
C GLU A 25 6.77 -7.74 7.84
N LYS A 26 7.24 -6.83 6.99
CA LYS A 26 7.65 -5.50 7.43
C LYS A 26 6.43 -4.72 7.91
N GLN A 27 6.42 -4.37 9.18
CA GLN A 27 5.42 -3.50 9.77
C GLN A 27 5.60 -2.06 9.31
N VAL A 28 4.49 -1.35 9.18
CA VAL A 28 4.43 0.07 8.81
C VAL A 28 3.68 0.83 9.89
N PHE A 29 4.25 1.95 10.33
CA PHE A 29 3.59 2.82 11.30
C PHE A 29 2.61 3.77 10.61
N ASN A 30 1.62 4.24 11.36
CA ASN A 30 0.75 5.29 10.88
C ASN A 30 1.56 6.54 10.52
N PHE A 31 1.16 7.20 9.45
CA PHE A 31 1.75 8.44 9.00
C PHE A 31 0.69 9.51 8.70
N THR A 32 1.12 10.75 8.72
CA THR A 32 0.31 11.92 8.36
C THR A 32 1.11 12.80 7.43
N LEU A 33 0.57 13.10 6.26
CA LEU A 33 1.22 13.91 5.24
C LEU A 33 0.26 15.01 4.71
N ARG A 34 0.84 16.09 4.19
CA ARG A 34 0.09 17.18 3.57
C ARG A 34 -0.42 16.75 2.19
N ASN A 35 -1.73 16.83 1.99
CA ASN A 35 -2.36 16.58 0.70
C ASN A 35 -2.39 17.87 -0.15
N ILE A 36 -2.47 17.72 -1.47
CA ILE A 36 -2.52 18.81 -2.47
C ILE A 36 -3.65 19.83 -2.21
N ASN A 37 -4.70 19.48 -1.49
CA ASN A 37 -5.75 20.42 -1.07
C ASN A 37 -5.38 21.25 0.17
N GLY A 38 -4.13 21.13 0.65
CA GLY A 38 -3.60 21.84 1.82
C GLY A 38 -3.93 21.21 3.17
N LYS A 39 -4.82 20.22 3.23
CA LYS A 39 -5.17 19.50 4.48
C LYS A 39 -4.23 18.36 4.72
N ASN A 40 -4.01 18.00 5.97
CA ASN A 40 -3.31 16.77 6.32
C ASN A 40 -4.23 15.56 6.12
N VAL A 41 -3.63 14.46 5.68
CA VAL A 41 -4.26 13.14 5.56
C VAL A 41 -3.43 12.14 6.35
N SER A 42 -4.09 11.42 7.23
CA SER A 42 -3.50 10.36 8.05
C SER A 42 -4.10 9.00 7.69
N THR A 43 -3.30 7.93 7.78
CA THR A 43 -3.86 6.57 7.72
C THR A 43 -4.87 6.31 8.84
N GLN A 44 -4.81 7.05 9.95
CA GLN A 44 -5.76 6.96 11.07
C GLN A 44 -7.13 7.58 10.76
N ASP A 45 -7.24 8.43 9.74
CA ASP A 45 -8.53 9.03 9.33
C ASP A 45 -9.45 7.98 8.70
N TYR A 46 -8.90 6.87 8.20
CA TYR A 46 -9.61 5.79 7.53
C TYR A 46 -9.97 4.65 8.50
N LYS A 47 -10.86 4.93 9.44
CA LYS A 47 -11.21 3.98 10.53
C LYS A 47 -11.65 2.60 10.05
N ASN A 48 -12.30 2.53 8.90
CA ASN A 48 -12.84 1.30 8.33
C ASN A 48 -11.91 0.65 7.30
N ALA A 49 -10.71 1.22 7.06
CA ALA A 49 -9.79 0.67 6.08
C ALA A 49 -9.33 -0.74 6.47
N LYS A 50 -9.45 -1.67 5.54
CA LYS A 50 -8.87 -3.02 5.61
C LYS A 50 -7.42 -3.03 5.21
N GLY A 51 -7.05 -2.14 4.27
CA GLY A 51 -5.73 -1.96 3.72
C GLY A 51 -5.62 -0.64 2.96
N PHE A 52 -4.46 -0.39 2.41
CA PHE A 52 -4.22 0.74 1.50
C PHE A 52 -3.41 0.30 0.29
N ILE A 53 -3.66 0.95 -0.82
CA ILE A 53 -2.75 1.02 -1.95
C ILE A 53 -1.86 2.23 -1.72
N ILE A 54 -0.58 2.04 -1.47
CA ILE A 54 0.39 3.12 -1.34
C ILE A 54 1.23 3.15 -2.60
N VAL A 55 1.27 4.29 -3.29
CA VAL A 55 2.07 4.44 -4.52
C VAL A 55 3.01 5.62 -4.38
N PHE A 56 4.30 5.33 -4.35
CA PHE A 56 5.31 6.38 -4.51
C PHE A 56 5.36 6.79 -5.97
N THR A 57 5.07 8.05 -6.22
CA THR A 57 4.99 8.64 -7.56
C THR A 57 5.58 10.06 -7.53
N CYS A 58 5.74 10.68 -8.69
CA CYS A 58 6.30 12.02 -8.78
C CYS A 58 5.75 12.79 -10.01
N ASN A 59 6.13 14.05 -10.15
CA ASN A 59 5.61 14.91 -11.22
C ASN A 59 6.34 14.69 -12.55
N HIS A 60 7.67 14.63 -12.52
CA HIS A 60 8.50 14.66 -13.72
C HIS A 60 8.71 13.30 -14.38
N CYS A 61 8.72 12.21 -13.61
CA CYS A 61 9.10 10.87 -14.09
C CYS A 61 8.23 10.40 -15.26
N PRO A 62 8.78 10.10 -16.43
CA PRO A 62 8.01 9.63 -17.58
C PRO A 62 7.34 8.27 -17.30
N PHE A 63 7.98 7.40 -16.51
CA PHE A 63 7.38 6.13 -16.11
C PHE A 63 6.15 6.34 -15.23
N ALA A 64 6.19 7.28 -14.26
CA ALA A 64 5.04 7.57 -13.41
C ALA A 64 3.84 8.11 -14.20
N LYS A 65 4.10 8.91 -15.24
CA LYS A 65 3.06 9.46 -16.12
C LYS A 65 2.24 8.40 -16.87
N LEU A 66 2.82 7.23 -17.12
CA LEU A 66 2.12 6.12 -17.79
C LEU A 66 0.99 5.51 -16.94
N TYR A 67 1.00 5.74 -15.63
CA TYR A 67 0.11 5.06 -14.69
C TYR A 67 -1.06 5.89 -14.18
N THR A 68 -1.16 7.16 -14.51
CA THR A 68 -2.19 8.07 -13.99
C THR A 68 -3.60 7.51 -14.05
N ASN A 69 -4.04 7.09 -15.24
CA ASN A 69 -5.39 6.55 -15.42
C ASN A 69 -5.59 5.25 -14.63
N ARG A 70 -4.57 4.39 -14.59
CA ARG A 70 -4.63 3.13 -13.82
C ARG A 70 -4.74 3.37 -12.32
N LEU A 71 -4.09 4.40 -11.78
CA LEU A 71 -4.22 4.78 -10.37
C LEU A 71 -5.64 5.28 -10.06
N ASN A 72 -6.23 6.10 -10.96
CA ASN A 72 -7.62 6.50 -10.85
C ASN A 72 -8.58 5.30 -10.87
N ASP A 73 -8.37 4.35 -11.79
CA ASP A 73 -9.19 3.14 -11.91
C ASP A 73 -9.04 2.25 -10.66
N LEU A 74 -7.82 2.07 -10.16
CA LEU A 74 -7.55 1.32 -8.93
C LEU A 74 -8.27 1.94 -7.73
N ASN A 75 -8.16 3.27 -7.56
CA ASN A 75 -8.86 3.94 -6.47
C ASN A 75 -10.38 3.81 -6.61
N THR A 76 -10.93 4.00 -7.81
CA THR A 76 -12.36 3.83 -8.08
C THR A 76 -12.83 2.42 -7.73
N LYS A 77 -12.07 1.39 -8.08
CA LYS A 77 -12.42 -0.01 -7.81
C LYS A 77 -12.36 -0.35 -6.32
N TYR A 78 -11.32 0.08 -5.62
CA TYR A 78 -11.00 -0.47 -4.30
C TYR A 78 -11.37 0.44 -3.11
N SER A 79 -11.54 1.75 -3.31
CA SER A 79 -11.90 2.66 -2.21
C SER A 79 -13.24 2.27 -1.56
N ASN A 80 -14.23 1.88 -2.36
CA ASN A 80 -15.54 1.41 -1.87
C ASN A 80 -15.48 0.04 -1.16
N LEU A 81 -14.35 -0.68 -1.29
CA LEU A 81 -14.08 -1.94 -0.59
C LEU A 81 -13.24 -1.73 0.68
N ASN A 82 -13.09 -0.47 1.11
CA ASN A 82 -12.26 -0.04 2.23
C ASN A 82 -10.74 -0.28 2.01
N VAL A 83 -10.29 -0.17 0.77
CA VAL A 83 -8.87 -0.21 0.38
C VAL A 83 -8.53 1.02 -0.48
N PRO A 84 -8.52 2.23 0.10
CA PRO A 84 -8.24 3.46 -0.64
C PRO A 84 -6.79 3.55 -1.11
N LEU A 85 -6.56 4.34 -2.18
CA LEU A 85 -5.23 4.66 -2.69
C LEU A 85 -4.72 5.97 -2.10
N LEU A 86 -3.47 5.96 -1.64
CA LEU A 86 -2.71 7.15 -1.25
C LEU A 86 -1.46 7.22 -2.13
N ALA A 87 -1.37 8.25 -2.97
CA ALA A 87 -0.17 8.53 -3.75
C ALA A 87 0.77 9.45 -2.94
N ILE A 88 2.05 9.14 -2.91
CA ILE A 88 3.05 9.83 -2.10
C ILE A 88 4.19 10.32 -2.99
N ASN A 89 4.53 11.59 -2.86
CA ASN A 89 5.70 12.19 -3.48
C ASN A 89 6.78 12.42 -2.39
N SER A 90 7.82 11.59 -2.43
CA SER A 90 9.01 11.69 -1.55
C SER A 90 10.25 12.16 -2.32
N MET A 91 10.07 12.76 -3.51
CA MET A 91 11.20 13.34 -4.25
C MET A 91 11.75 14.58 -3.54
N ASP A 92 13.05 14.75 -3.60
CA ASP A 92 13.70 15.92 -3.01
C ASP A 92 13.51 17.16 -3.89
N THR A 93 12.74 18.13 -3.39
CA THR A 93 12.52 19.40 -4.08
C THR A 93 13.77 20.28 -4.21
N LEU A 94 14.83 19.99 -3.44
CA LEU A 94 16.12 20.68 -3.61
C LEU A 94 16.92 20.13 -4.79
N LEU A 95 16.65 18.88 -5.21
CA LEU A 95 17.28 18.25 -6.37
C LEU A 95 16.42 18.35 -7.63
N TYR A 96 15.10 18.43 -7.46
CA TYR A 96 14.13 18.39 -8.56
C TYR A 96 13.13 19.54 -8.45
N GLU A 97 13.33 20.59 -9.22
CA GLU A 97 12.47 21.78 -9.24
C GLU A 97 11.02 21.46 -9.66
N ASP A 98 10.84 20.37 -10.40
CA ASP A 98 9.52 19.90 -10.86
C ASP A 98 8.68 19.25 -9.75
N GLU A 99 9.20 19.04 -8.54
CA GLU A 99 8.53 18.33 -7.45
C GLU A 99 7.95 19.25 -6.36
N THR A 100 7.77 20.54 -6.70
CA THR A 100 7.17 21.50 -5.76
C THR A 100 5.70 21.16 -5.48
N PHE A 101 5.20 21.65 -4.34
CA PHE A 101 3.81 21.44 -3.94
C PHE A 101 2.82 22.01 -4.97
N GLU A 102 3.13 23.17 -5.52
CA GLU A 102 2.33 23.85 -6.54
C GLU A 102 2.23 23.01 -7.81
N LEU A 103 3.34 22.40 -8.24
CA LEU A 103 3.37 21.53 -9.42
C LEU A 103 2.67 20.19 -9.16
N MET A 104 2.69 19.68 -7.93
CA MET A 104 1.85 18.55 -7.54
C MET A 104 0.35 18.88 -7.68
N GLN A 105 -0.08 20.07 -7.24
CA GLN A 105 -1.46 20.54 -7.40
C GLN A 105 -1.86 20.66 -8.87
N GLN A 106 -1.00 21.27 -9.69
CA GLN A 106 -1.24 21.43 -11.13
C GLN A 106 -1.37 20.06 -11.82
N LYS A 107 -0.46 19.12 -11.52
CA LYS A 107 -0.50 17.76 -12.06
C LYS A 107 -1.82 17.07 -11.68
N ALA A 108 -2.16 17.05 -10.41
CA ALA A 108 -3.36 16.36 -9.93
C ALA A 108 -4.65 16.92 -10.54
N ASN A 109 -4.75 18.25 -10.69
CA ASN A 109 -5.87 18.91 -11.36
C ASN A 109 -5.94 18.57 -12.85
N LYS A 110 -4.80 18.64 -13.56
CA LYS A 110 -4.69 18.32 -14.99
C LYS A 110 -5.06 16.88 -15.29
N GLU A 111 -4.57 15.96 -14.46
CA GLU A 111 -4.74 14.52 -14.63
C GLU A 111 -5.96 13.97 -13.89
N LYS A 112 -6.74 14.86 -13.24
CA LYS A 112 -8.01 14.56 -12.55
C LYS A 112 -7.85 13.43 -11.52
N PHE A 113 -6.85 13.54 -10.64
CA PHE A 113 -6.65 12.56 -9.59
C PHE A 113 -7.89 12.46 -8.70
N ASN A 114 -8.40 11.24 -8.52
CA ASN A 114 -9.54 10.95 -7.65
C ASN A 114 -9.11 10.36 -6.29
N PHE A 115 -7.84 10.48 -5.95
CA PHE A 115 -7.18 9.98 -4.74
C PHE A 115 -6.31 11.08 -4.11
N PRO A 116 -5.98 10.99 -2.81
CA PRO A 116 -5.03 11.89 -2.17
C PRO A 116 -3.63 11.79 -2.78
N TYR A 117 -3.03 12.95 -3.10
CA TYR A 117 -1.65 13.06 -3.53
C TYR A 117 -0.86 13.84 -2.47
N LEU A 118 -0.02 13.12 -1.74
CA LEU A 118 0.57 13.53 -0.48
C LEU A 118 2.04 13.91 -0.67
N GLN A 119 2.47 15.03 -0.05
CA GLN A 119 3.86 15.45 -0.06
C GLN A 119 4.59 14.94 1.18
N ASP A 120 5.65 14.16 0.99
CA ASP A 120 6.54 13.65 2.05
C ASP A 120 7.85 14.47 2.08
N VAL A 121 7.75 15.71 2.56
CA VAL A 121 8.86 16.68 2.57
C VAL A 121 10.09 16.16 3.31
N THR A 122 9.89 15.43 4.40
CA THR A 122 10.96 14.87 5.23
C THR A 122 11.49 13.54 4.70
N GLN A 123 10.83 13.00 3.70
CA GLN A 123 11.10 11.67 3.14
C GLN A 123 11.01 10.54 4.17
N SER A 124 10.36 10.79 5.31
CA SER A 124 10.27 9.82 6.40
C SER A 124 9.40 8.62 6.02
N VAL A 125 8.32 8.85 5.28
CA VAL A 125 7.44 7.77 4.83
C VAL A 125 8.12 6.98 3.71
N GLY A 126 8.79 7.63 2.76
CA GLY A 126 9.60 6.95 1.76
C GLY A 126 10.66 6.04 2.38
N LYS A 127 11.38 6.52 3.39
CA LYS A 127 12.37 5.74 4.15
C LYS A 127 11.72 4.57 4.90
N GLN A 128 10.55 4.78 5.51
CA GLN A 128 9.81 3.74 6.23
C GLN A 128 9.43 2.57 5.31
N PHE A 129 8.95 2.87 4.11
CA PHE A 129 8.59 1.86 3.11
C PHE A 129 9.80 1.27 2.40
N ASP A 130 10.98 1.89 2.48
CA ASP A 130 12.15 1.58 1.66
C ASP A 130 11.84 1.74 0.16
N ALA A 131 11.09 2.78 -0.20
CA ALA A 131 10.75 3.06 -1.58
C ALA A 131 12.00 3.48 -2.37
N LYS A 132 12.22 2.88 -3.52
CA LYS A 132 13.44 3.09 -4.32
C LYS A 132 13.19 3.91 -5.59
N HIS A 133 12.00 3.79 -6.15
CA HIS A 133 11.68 4.32 -7.48
C HIS A 133 10.30 4.99 -7.50
N THR A 134 10.07 5.77 -8.53
CA THR A 134 8.75 6.26 -8.91
C THR A 134 8.44 5.85 -10.36
N PRO A 135 7.33 5.07 -10.62
CA PRO A 135 6.39 4.59 -9.62
C PRO A 135 6.88 3.32 -8.90
N MET A 136 6.57 3.21 -7.61
CA MET A 136 6.70 1.97 -6.86
C MET A 136 5.47 1.81 -5.96
N ALA A 137 4.88 0.61 -5.94
CA ALA A 137 3.62 0.35 -5.28
C ALA A 137 3.77 -0.61 -4.10
N PHE A 138 2.92 -0.41 -3.10
CA PHE A 138 2.78 -1.28 -1.94
C PHE A 138 1.31 -1.53 -1.66
N VAL A 139 0.97 -2.72 -1.21
CA VAL A 139 -0.31 -3.00 -0.57
C VAL A 139 -0.02 -3.29 0.90
N ILE A 140 -0.54 -2.44 1.78
CA ILE A 140 -0.51 -2.69 3.21
C ILE A 140 -1.88 -3.20 3.67
N TRP A 141 -1.87 -4.09 4.65
CA TRP A 141 -3.08 -4.72 5.16
C TRP A 141 -3.12 -4.67 6.67
N LYS A 142 -4.31 -4.55 7.23
CA LYS A 142 -4.50 -4.43 8.67
C LYS A 142 -4.71 -5.81 9.30
N GLU A 143 -3.80 -6.18 10.19
CA GLU A 143 -3.89 -7.40 10.99
C GLU A 143 -3.56 -7.06 12.44
N ASN A 144 -4.34 -7.56 13.38
CA ASN A 144 -4.15 -7.29 14.81
C ASN A 144 -3.98 -5.81 15.16
N ASN A 145 -4.68 -4.95 14.43
CA ASN A 145 -4.62 -3.48 14.54
C ASN A 145 -3.30 -2.83 14.10
N GLU A 146 -2.43 -3.56 13.42
CA GLU A 146 -1.16 -3.11 12.86
C GLU A 146 -1.18 -3.19 11.33
N TRP A 147 -0.37 -2.36 10.67
CA TRP A 147 -0.21 -2.38 9.22
C TRP A 147 1.02 -3.21 8.84
N SER A 148 0.86 -4.17 7.95
CA SER A 148 1.96 -4.94 7.37
C SER A 148 1.96 -4.85 5.85
N ILE A 149 3.16 -4.85 5.25
CA ILE A 149 3.31 -4.86 3.80
C ILE A 149 3.05 -6.27 3.30
N LYS A 150 2.01 -6.43 2.48
CA LYS A 150 1.65 -7.70 1.83
C LYS A 150 2.13 -7.80 0.40
N TYR A 151 2.35 -6.65 -0.24
CA TYR A 151 2.90 -6.56 -1.58
C TYR A 151 3.79 -5.33 -1.72
N LYS A 152 4.89 -5.45 -2.46
CA LYS A 152 5.74 -4.33 -2.90
C LYS A 152 6.27 -4.58 -4.31
N GLY A 153 6.36 -3.52 -5.13
CA GLY A 153 6.94 -3.61 -6.47
C GLY A 153 6.25 -2.76 -7.52
N ALA A 154 6.12 -3.32 -8.73
CA ALA A 154 5.47 -2.64 -9.85
C ALA A 154 3.94 -2.60 -9.68
N ILE A 155 3.31 -1.64 -10.34
CA ILE A 155 1.84 -1.55 -10.41
C ILE A 155 1.29 -2.71 -11.24
N ASP A 156 1.92 -2.96 -12.37
CA ASP A 156 1.63 -4.05 -13.30
C ASP A 156 2.90 -4.44 -14.11
N ASP A 157 2.78 -5.39 -15.03
CA ASP A 157 3.87 -5.90 -15.86
C ASP A 157 4.06 -5.14 -17.17
N ASN A 158 3.19 -4.17 -17.52
CA ASN A 158 3.27 -3.49 -18.81
C ASN A 158 2.82 -2.02 -18.76
N GLY A 159 3.76 -1.14 -18.48
CA GLY A 159 3.51 0.30 -18.44
C GLY A 159 3.02 0.89 -19.75
N ALA A 160 3.53 0.41 -20.89
CA ALA A 160 3.22 0.93 -22.21
C ALA A 160 1.86 0.47 -22.76
N HIS A 161 1.44 -0.76 -22.42
CA HIS A 161 0.23 -1.37 -22.96
C HIS A 161 -0.77 -1.78 -21.86
N PRO A 162 -1.50 -0.82 -21.27
CA PRO A 162 -2.36 -1.05 -20.10
C PRO A 162 -3.45 -2.12 -20.29
N LYS A 163 -3.94 -2.27 -21.53
CA LYS A 163 -4.99 -3.27 -21.85
C LYS A 163 -4.48 -4.71 -21.84
N GLN A 164 -3.17 -4.90 -21.92
CA GLN A 164 -2.50 -6.22 -21.92
C GLN A 164 -1.81 -6.50 -20.60
N ALA A 165 -1.81 -5.50 -19.69
CA ALA A 165 -1.08 -5.58 -18.44
C ALA A 165 -1.79 -6.45 -17.40
N THR A 166 -1.00 -7.26 -16.70
CA THR A 166 -1.42 -7.99 -15.52
C THR A 166 -1.22 -7.11 -14.29
N SER A 167 -2.30 -6.66 -13.66
CA SER A 167 -2.22 -5.79 -12.49
C SER A 167 -1.84 -6.58 -11.24
N TYR A 168 -0.60 -6.45 -10.81
CA TYR A 168 -0.12 -7.09 -9.58
C TYR A 168 -0.85 -6.59 -8.33
N ILE A 169 -1.13 -5.27 -8.27
CA ILE A 169 -1.89 -4.67 -7.17
C ILE A 169 -3.29 -5.28 -7.07
N SER A 170 -3.99 -5.39 -8.21
CA SER A 170 -5.35 -5.96 -8.22
C SER A 170 -5.35 -7.40 -7.74
N ILE A 171 -4.40 -8.22 -8.21
CA ILE A 171 -4.27 -9.61 -7.78
C ILE A 171 -4.04 -9.70 -6.27
N ALA A 172 -3.11 -8.90 -5.74
CA ALA A 172 -2.80 -8.88 -4.30
C ALA A 172 -4.03 -8.49 -3.46
N ILE A 173 -4.73 -7.41 -3.83
CA ILE A 173 -5.90 -6.95 -3.08
C ILE A 173 -7.06 -7.94 -3.20
N ASP A 174 -7.34 -8.46 -4.38
CA ASP A 174 -8.42 -9.42 -4.59
C ASP A 174 -8.18 -10.72 -3.79
N GLN A 175 -6.92 -11.16 -3.64
CA GLN A 175 -6.56 -12.27 -2.75
C GLN A 175 -6.81 -11.94 -1.28
N LEU A 176 -6.35 -10.78 -0.80
CA LEU A 176 -6.52 -10.34 0.59
C LEU A 176 -7.99 -10.14 0.96
N LEU A 177 -8.80 -9.57 0.07
CA LEU A 177 -10.24 -9.41 0.26
C LEU A 177 -10.97 -10.76 0.40
N ASN A 178 -10.44 -11.81 -0.24
CA ASN A 178 -10.94 -13.19 -0.15
C ASN A 178 -10.29 -13.99 1.00
N GLY A 179 -9.56 -13.35 1.92
CA GLY A 179 -8.92 -14.02 3.06
C GLY A 179 -7.75 -14.93 2.69
N LYS A 180 -7.15 -14.72 1.50
CA LYS A 180 -6.01 -15.50 1.00
C LYS A 180 -4.72 -14.73 1.19
N SER A 181 -3.61 -15.45 1.34
CA SER A 181 -2.26 -14.87 1.27
C SER A 181 -1.96 -14.39 -0.15
N VAL A 182 -1.12 -13.33 -0.25
CA VAL A 182 -0.65 -12.84 -1.55
C VAL A 182 0.34 -13.83 -2.15
N SER A 183 0.02 -14.34 -3.33
CA SER A 183 0.82 -15.38 -4.00
C SER A 183 2.15 -14.85 -4.54
N ASN A 184 2.19 -13.57 -4.93
CA ASN A 184 3.40 -12.89 -5.39
C ASN A 184 3.53 -11.58 -4.60
N SER A 185 4.22 -11.64 -3.47
CA SER A 185 4.35 -10.51 -2.53
C SER A 185 5.38 -9.47 -2.96
N GLU A 186 6.24 -9.78 -3.94
CA GLU A 186 7.27 -8.86 -4.43
C GLU A 186 7.48 -8.98 -5.93
N THR A 187 7.54 -7.83 -6.62
CA THR A 187 7.91 -7.75 -8.03
C THR A 187 8.93 -6.64 -8.25
N GLN A 188 9.69 -6.72 -9.32
CA GLN A 188 10.64 -5.68 -9.68
C GLN A 188 9.90 -4.44 -10.19
N SER A 189 10.19 -3.28 -9.57
CA SER A 189 9.73 -1.96 -10.06
C SER A 189 10.84 -1.26 -10.82
N PHE A 190 10.43 -0.44 -11.79
CA PHE A 190 11.32 0.38 -12.59
C PHE A 190 10.84 1.84 -12.58
N GLY A 191 11.76 2.77 -12.63
CA GLY A 191 11.41 4.19 -12.66
C GLY A 191 12.55 5.10 -12.23
N CYS A 192 12.23 6.37 -11.96
CA CYS A 192 13.19 7.34 -11.48
C CYS A 192 13.54 7.08 -10.01
N SER A 193 14.82 7.06 -9.68
CA SER A 193 15.28 6.80 -8.31
C SER A 193 14.85 7.89 -7.33
N ILE A 194 14.46 7.49 -6.12
CA ILE A 194 14.25 8.41 -5.01
C ILE A 194 15.57 8.57 -4.27
N PHE A 195 16.13 9.79 -4.27
CA PHE A 195 17.32 10.12 -3.52
C PHE A 195 16.93 10.67 -2.15
N TYR A 196 17.35 9.99 -1.10
CA TYR A 196 17.07 10.36 0.28
C TYR A 196 18.15 11.28 0.85
N ARG A 197 17.72 12.37 1.49
CA ARG A 197 18.62 13.23 2.27
C ARG A 197 19.25 12.42 3.41
N LYS A 198 20.50 12.73 3.69
CA LYS A 198 21.26 12.16 4.82
C LYS A 198 20.79 12.73 6.16
#